data_775c97a07bc07c0ef924cf38c92169f4
#
_entry.id   775c97a07bc07c0ef924cf38c92169f4
#
_cell.length_a   1.000
_cell.length_b   1.000
_cell.length_c   1.000
_cell.angle_alpha   90.00
_cell.angle_beta   90.00
_cell.angle_gamma   90.00
#
_symmetry.space_group_name_H-M   'P 1'
#
loop_
_entity.id
_entity.type
_entity.pdbx_description
1 polymer ?
#
loop_
_entity_poly.entity_id
_entity_poly.type
_entity_poly.pdbx_seq_one_letter_code
_entity_poly.pdbx_strand_id
1 'polypeptide(L)'
;MEKLFQDVKRASKTLSALTDEQRNSILLDVAEAIVAQQDTLLEANAKDLERMDVKNPLYDRLQLTPQRLEGIAADMRNVTKLPSPLGHNSHQRTLPNGLRLHRVTVPFGVIGIIYEARPNVTFDVFALCFKSGNACVLKGGRDADDSNRAAVALIHEVLKRHNIDENTVSLLPATHEATAEMLNAVGYIDLCIPRGGRKLIDFVRDNARIPVIETGAGVVNTYFDKGGDLQKGQAIILNAKTRRVSVCNALDCLIIHQERLADLPQLVAPMAEKQVTLFADSMAYNQLKGHYPDTLLMPATDDSFGTEFMDYKLAIRTVASIDEALAHIDLYGSGHSESIITENEAAARLFQQKVDAACVYWNAPTSFTDGAQFGLGAEIGISTQKLGPRGPMGLDEICTYKWIIEGEGQTRN
;
A
#
# COMPACT_ATOMS: atom_id res chain seq x y z
N MET A 1 -4.47 -14.54 24.90
CA MET A 1 -3.66 -13.77 23.90
C MET A 1 -2.40 -13.16 24.48
N GLU A 2 -2.39 -12.71 25.75
CA GLU A 2 -1.23 -12.03 26.36
C GLU A 2 0.07 -12.83 26.26
N LYS A 3 0.05 -14.14 26.57
CA LYS A 3 1.24 -15.00 26.44
C LYS A 3 1.79 -15.02 24.99
N LEU A 4 0.91 -15.10 23.99
CA LEU A 4 1.33 -15.04 22.59
C LEU A 4 2.06 -13.73 22.29
N PHE A 5 1.52 -12.58 22.73
CA PHE A 5 2.16 -11.28 22.50
C PHE A 5 3.51 -11.17 23.24
N GLN A 6 3.63 -11.75 24.46
CA GLN A 6 4.91 -11.82 25.18
C GLN A 6 5.94 -12.66 24.41
N ASP A 7 5.53 -13.81 23.87
CA ASP A 7 6.40 -14.70 23.11
C ASP A 7 6.88 -14.06 21.83
N VAL A 8 5.99 -13.38 21.06
CA VAL A 8 6.35 -12.62 19.86
C VAL A 8 7.33 -11.48 20.20
N LYS A 9 7.05 -10.74 21.29
CA LYS A 9 7.94 -9.63 21.72
C LYS A 9 9.32 -10.14 22.13
N ARG A 10 9.42 -11.32 22.71
CA ARG A 10 10.68 -11.98 22.98
C ARG A 10 11.40 -12.38 21.69
N ALA A 11 10.68 -13.04 20.77
CA ALA A 11 11.21 -13.48 19.48
C ALA A 11 11.75 -12.29 18.66
N SER A 12 11.09 -11.13 18.67
CA SER A 12 11.52 -9.94 17.93
C SER A 12 12.91 -9.46 18.33
N LYS A 13 13.30 -9.63 19.59
CA LYS A 13 14.63 -9.23 20.07
C LYS A 13 15.78 -10.06 19.50
N THR A 14 15.51 -11.32 19.16
CA THR A 14 16.51 -12.23 18.58
C THR A 14 16.75 -11.95 17.10
N LEU A 15 15.74 -11.43 16.38
CA LEU A 15 15.85 -11.13 14.95
C LEU A 15 16.86 -10.02 14.63
N SER A 16 17.00 -9.05 15.51
CA SER A 16 17.96 -7.96 15.32
C SER A 16 19.43 -8.43 15.35
N ALA A 17 19.71 -9.62 15.87
CA ALA A 17 21.04 -10.22 15.92
C ALA A 17 21.39 -11.00 14.63
N LEU A 18 20.42 -11.31 13.78
CA LEU A 18 20.66 -12.01 12.51
C LEU A 18 21.36 -11.08 11.51
N THR A 19 22.32 -11.63 10.78
CA THR A 19 22.93 -10.91 9.64
C THR A 19 21.95 -10.84 8.47
N ASP A 20 22.22 -9.96 7.51
CA ASP A 20 21.39 -9.88 6.29
C ASP A 20 21.44 -11.17 5.47
N GLU A 21 22.63 -11.80 5.38
CA GLU A 21 22.82 -13.08 4.71
C GLU A 21 21.98 -14.19 5.35
N GLN A 22 21.94 -14.24 6.69
CA GLN A 22 21.12 -15.22 7.42
C GLN A 22 19.61 -15.01 7.11
N ARG A 23 19.14 -13.76 7.17
CA ARG A 23 17.75 -13.45 6.81
C ARG A 23 17.44 -13.82 5.37
N ASN A 24 18.33 -13.50 4.43
CA ASN A 24 18.17 -13.83 3.02
C ASN A 24 18.11 -15.34 2.77
N SER A 25 18.99 -16.11 3.41
CA SER A 25 18.98 -17.58 3.30
C SER A 25 17.64 -18.16 3.76
N ILE A 26 17.10 -17.70 4.89
CA ILE A 26 15.82 -18.18 5.41
C ILE A 26 14.66 -17.80 4.46
N LEU A 27 14.65 -16.59 3.93
CA LEU A 27 13.63 -16.16 2.97
C LEU A 27 13.68 -16.97 1.66
N LEU A 28 14.88 -17.30 1.18
CA LEU A 28 15.05 -18.17 0.00
C LEU A 28 14.49 -19.57 0.26
N ASP A 29 14.76 -20.15 1.44
CA ASP A 29 14.23 -21.47 1.81
C ASP A 29 12.69 -21.44 1.98
N VAL A 30 12.11 -20.33 2.44
CA VAL A 30 10.64 -20.15 2.44
C VAL A 30 10.11 -20.08 1.01
N ALA A 31 10.76 -19.33 0.11
CA ALA A 31 10.36 -19.26 -1.29
C ALA A 31 10.41 -20.63 -1.99
N GLU A 32 11.43 -21.45 -1.69
CA GLU A 32 11.51 -22.83 -2.19
C GLU A 32 10.42 -23.72 -1.59
N ALA A 33 10.12 -23.57 -0.30
CA ALA A 33 9.07 -24.33 0.36
C ALA A 33 7.66 -24.00 -0.20
N ILE A 34 7.38 -22.74 -0.57
CA ILE A 34 6.12 -22.34 -1.21
C ILE A 34 5.91 -23.14 -2.51
N VAL A 35 6.93 -23.27 -3.33
CA VAL A 35 6.87 -24.02 -4.59
C VAL A 35 6.79 -25.53 -4.33
N ALA A 36 7.58 -26.04 -3.40
CA ALA A 36 7.64 -27.47 -3.08
C ALA A 36 6.36 -27.99 -2.41
N GLN A 37 5.67 -27.16 -1.62
CA GLN A 37 4.44 -27.50 -0.90
C GLN A 37 3.18 -26.87 -1.51
N GLN A 38 3.23 -26.53 -2.82
CA GLN A 38 2.12 -25.86 -3.48
C GLN A 38 0.78 -26.60 -3.35
N ASP A 39 0.80 -27.93 -3.41
CA ASP A 39 -0.42 -28.75 -3.32
C ASP A 39 -1.11 -28.56 -1.96
N THR A 40 -0.36 -28.56 -0.87
CA THR A 40 -0.89 -28.29 0.49
C THR A 40 -1.51 -26.90 0.60
N LEU A 41 -0.86 -25.88 0.02
CA LEU A 41 -1.38 -24.52 -0.01
C LEU A 41 -2.64 -24.40 -0.86
N LEU A 42 -2.70 -25.06 -2.01
CA LEU A 42 -3.88 -25.10 -2.88
C LEU A 42 -5.05 -25.85 -2.26
N GLU A 43 -4.80 -26.97 -1.56
CA GLU A 43 -5.84 -27.70 -0.81
C GLU A 43 -6.44 -26.85 0.31
N ALA A 44 -5.62 -26.10 1.05
CA ALA A 44 -6.11 -25.17 2.06
C ALA A 44 -6.92 -24.03 1.43
N ASN A 45 -6.46 -23.49 0.31
CA ASN A 45 -7.17 -22.42 -0.41
C ASN A 45 -8.50 -22.91 -1.00
N ALA A 46 -8.58 -24.15 -1.48
CA ALA A 46 -9.81 -24.73 -1.97
C ALA A 46 -10.91 -24.71 -0.91
N LYS A 47 -10.58 -25.03 0.37
CA LYS A 47 -11.54 -24.95 1.49
C LYS A 47 -12.07 -23.54 1.73
N ASP A 48 -11.21 -22.52 1.58
CA ASP A 48 -11.63 -21.12 1.67
C ASP A 48 -12.54 -20.74 0.51
N LEU A 49 -12.21 -21.15 -0.71
CA LEU A 49 -12.99 -20.87 -1.92
C LEU A 49 -14.37 -21.53 -1.91
N GLU A 50 -14.50 -22.75 -1.34
CA GLU A 50 -15.80 -23.43 -1.17
C GLU A 50 -16.79 -22.63 -0.31
N ARG A 51 -16.31 -21.77 0.58
CA ARG A 51 -17.14 -20.93 1.46
C ARG A 51 -17.51 -19.59 0.84
N MET A 52 -16.96 -19.22 -0.31
CA MET A 52 -17.19 -17.93 -0.96
C MET A 52 -17.97 -18.10 -2.26
N ASP A 53 -18.99 -17.27 -2.47
CA ASP A 53 -19.70 -17.23 -3.75
C ASP A 53 -18.73 -16.77 -4.87
N VAL A 54 -18.69 -17.53 -5.97
CA VAL A 54 -17.87 -17.23 -7.16
C VAL A 54 -18.17 -15.83 -7.74
N LYS A 55 -19.38 -15.32 -7.54
CA LYS A 55 -19.78 -13.98 -7.96
C LYS A 55 -19.31 -12.87 -7.02
N ASN A 56 -18.76 -13.22 -5.87
CA ASN A 56 -18.22 -12.24 -4.94
C ASN A 56 -17.00 -11.55 -5.57
N PRO A 57 -16.95 -10.21 -5.61
CA PRO A 57 -15.79 -9.47 -6.15
C PRO A 57 -14.46 -9.81 -5.48
N LEU A 58 -14.49 -10.35 -4.26
CA LEU A 58 -13.29 -10.77 -3.51
C LEU A 58 -12.80 -12.17 -3.89
N TYR A 59 -13.60 -12.95 -4.64
CA TYR A 59 -13.24 -14.33 -5.01
C TYR A 59 -11.90 -14.42 -5.75
N ASP A 60 -11.68 -13.56 -6.74
CA ASP A 60 -10.41 -13.53 -7.47
C ASP A 60 -9.22 -13.16 -6.58
N ARG A 61 -9.43 -12.31 -5.58
CA ARG A 61 -8.38 -11.92 -4.61
C ARG A 61 -8.02 -13.05 -3.65
N LEU A 62 -9.01 -13.90 -3.32
CA LEU A 62 -8.85 -15.05 -2.42
C LEU A 62 -8.14 -16.20 -3.12
N GLN A 63 -8.34 -16.36 -4.43
CA GLN A 63 -7.88 -17.51 -5.19
C GLN A 63 -6.35 -17.59 -5.29
N LEU A 64 -5.77 -18.72 -4.89
CA LEU A 64 -4.41 -19.12 -5.20
C LEU A 64 -4.40 -20.06 -6.43
N THR A 65 -3.36 -19.98 -7.22
CA THR A 65 -3.07 -20.89 -8.34
C THR A 65 -1.57 -21.24 -8.31
N PRO A 66 -1.12 -22.31 -8.96
CA PRO A 66 0.30 -22.60 -9.05
C PRO A 66 1.12 -21.41 -9.56
N GLN A 67 0.59 -20.70 -10.55
CA GLN A 67 1.24 -19.51 -11.10
C GLN A 67 1.31 -18.34 -10.08
N ARG A 68 0.25 -18.13 -9.28
CA ARG A 68 0.25 -17.11 -8.22
C ARG A 68 1.22 -17.47 -7.09
N LEU A 69 1.33 -18.75 -6.72
CA LEU A 69 2.30 -19.22 -5.73
C LEU A 69 3.75 -19.04 -6.22
N GLU A 70 4.04 -19.36 -7.48
CA GLU A 70 5.35 -19.06 -8.07
C GLU A 70 5.65 -17.57 -8.09
N GLY A 71 4.63 -16.72 -8.37
CA GLY A 71 4.75 -15.26 -8.27
C GLY A 71 5.13 -14.80 -6.86
N ILE A 72 4.45 -15.32 -5.83
CA ILE A 72 4.75 -15.03 -4.41
C ILE A 72 6.19 -15.45 -4.07
N ALA A 73 6.62 -16.64 -4.50
CA ALA A 73 7.99 -17.11 -4.29
C ALA A 73 9.01 -16.21 -5.01
N ALA A 74 8.70 -15.76 -6.23
CA ALA A 74 9.55 -14.85 -6.99
C ALA A 74 9.66 -13.47 -6.30
N ASP A 75 8.55 -12.94 -5.78
CA ASP A 75 8.56 -11.67 -5.02
C ASP A 75 9.39 -11.78 -3.74
N MET A 76 9.30 -12.91 -3.02
CA MET A 76 10.14 -13.16 -1.85
C MET A 76 11.64 -13.24 -2.22
N ARG A 77 11.99 -13.91 -3.34
CA ARG A 77 13.37 -13.92 -3.87
C ARG A 77 13.83 -12.51 -4.27
N ASN A 78 12.93 -11.64 -4.75
CA ASN A 78 13.26 -10.25 -5.06
C ASN A 78 13.54 -9.44 -3.80
N VAL A 79 12.78 -9.64 -2.71
CA VAL A 79 13.05 -9.01 -1.41
C VAL A 79 14.46 -9.34 -0.89
N THR A 80 14.98 -10.55 -1.10
CA THR A 80 16.34 -10.90 -0.67
C THR A 80 17.44 -10.14 -1.41
N LYS A 81 17.16 -9.63 -2.61
CA LYS A 81 18.12 -8.84 -3.41
C LYS A 81 18.18 -7.37 -2.99
N LEU A 82 17.19 -6.90 -2.22
CA LEU A 82 17.18 -5.54 -1.72
C LEU A 82 18.27 -5.35 -0.65
N PRO A 83 18.88 -4.16 -0.55
CA PRO A 83 19.81 -3.86 0.52
C PRO A 83 19.11 -3.99 1.88
N SER A 84 19.86 -4.39 2.91
CA SER A 84 19.32 -4.40 4.27
C SER A 84 18.95 -2.99 4.70
N PRO A 85 17.75 -2.74 5.27
CA PRO A 85 17.40 -1.42 5.78
C PRO A 85 18.07 -1.12 7.13
N LEU A 86 18.73 -2.10 7.75
CA LEU A 86 19.25 -2.01 9.10
C LEU A 86 20.72 -1.59 9.15
N GLY A 87 21.10 -0.90 10.23
CA GLY A 87 22.48 -0.53 10.49
C GLY A 87 22.97 0.69 9.71
N HIS A 88 22.13 1.36 8.94
CA HIS A 88 22.52 2.57 8.22
C HIS A 88 22.78 3.72 9.17
N ASN A 89 24.00 4.28 9.10
CA ASN A 89 24.40 5.43 9.89
C ASN A 89 24.01 6.74 9.20
N SER A 90 23.39 7.63 9.94
CA SER A 90 23.03 8.98 9.48
C SER A 90 23.26 10.02 10.58
N HIS A 91 23.25 11.32 10.22
CA HIS A 91 23.37 12.43 11.18
C HIS A 91 24.62 12.34 12.09
N GLN A 92 25.73 11.87 11.53
CA GLN A 92 26.97 11.74 12.27
C GLN A 92 27.56 13.14 12.60
N ARG A 93 27.91 13.37 13.87
CA ARG A 93 28.52 14.62 14.34
C ARG A 93 29.27 14.43 15.65
N THR A 94 30.32 15.24 15.85
CA THR A 94 31.02 15.38 17.13
C THR A 94 30.58 16.69 17.77
N LEU A 95 30.17 16.64 19.04
CA LEU A 95 29.79 17.82 19.80
C LEU A 95 31.02 18.57 20.33
N PRO A 96 30.88 19.87 20.69
CA PRO A 96 32.02 20.65 21.26
C PRO A 96 32.65 20.03 22.52
N ASN A 97 31.89 19.24 23.28
CA ASN A 97 32.38 18.52 24.45
C ASN A 97 33.03 17.16 24.11
N GLY A 98 33.19 16.81 22.82
CA GLY A 98 33.83 15.57 22.39
C GLY A 98 32.89 14.36 22.25
N LEU A 99 31.61 14.45 22.63
CA LEU A 99 30.67 13.35 22.39
C LEU A 99 30.46 13.13 20.89
N ARG A 100 30.58 11.89 20.44
CA ARG A 100 30.27 11.46 19.04
C ARG A 100 28.88 10.89 18.99
N LEU A 101 28.05 11.44 18.10
CA LEU A 101 26.66 11.06 17.92
C LEU A 101 26.44 10.58 16.50
N HIS A 102 25.67 9.51 16.33
CA HIS A 102 25.10 9.12 15.05
C HIS A 102 23.75 8.42 15.24
N ARG A 103 22.93 8.46 14.20
CA ARG A 103 21.67 7.69 14.15
C ARG A 103 21.94 6.38 13.43
N VAL A 104 21.40 5.30 13.95
CA VAL A 104 21.44 3.99 13.29
C VAL A 104 20.01 3.48 13.07
N THR A 105 19.72 2.97 11.88
CA THR A 105 18.42 2.37 11.55
C THR A 105 18.26 1.04 12.25
N VAL A 106 17.12 0.84 12.89
CA VAL A 106 16.74 -0.36 13.65
C VAL A 106 15.31 -0.77 13.32
N PRO A 107 14.91 -2.05 13.54
CA PRO A 107 13.50 -2.46 13.36
C PRO A 107 12.59 -1.74 14.37
N PHE A 108 11.30 -1.62 14.05
CA PHE A 108 10.29 -1.23 15.05
C PHE A 108 10.20 -2.24 16.18
N GLY A 109 10.28 -3.53 15.86
CA GLY A 109 10.18 -4.63 16.80
C GLY A 109 9.08 -5.62 16.43
N VAL A 110 7.84 -5.38 16.84
CA VAL A 110 6.68 -6.21 16.50
C VAL A 110 5.68 -5.38 15.68
N ILE A 111 5.40 -5.84 14.47
CA ILE A 111 4.41 -5.21 13.57
C ILE A 111 3.15 -6.08 13.52
N GLY A 112 2.01 -5.49 13.86
CA GLY A 112 0.71 -6.11 13.71
C GLY A 112 0.11 -5.78 12.33
N ILE A 113 -0.39 -6.79 11.61
CA ILE A 113 -1.04 -6.61 10.32
C ILE A 113 -2.45 -7.18 10.37
N ILE A 114 -3.44 -6.33 10.09
CA ILE A 114 -4.85 -6.75 9.96
C ILE A 114 -5.21 -6.69 8.47
N TYR A 115 -5.65 -7.81 7.89
CA TYR A 115 -5.92 -7.87 6.45
C TYR A 115 -7.13 -8.75 6.11
N GLU A 116 -7.76 -8.42 4.99
CA GLU A 116 -8.93 -9.12 4.45
C GLU A 116 -8.49 -10.11 3.36
N ALA A 117 -9.36 -11.00 2.94
CA ALA A 117 -9.34 -12.00 1.86
C ALA A 117 -8.15 -11.95 0.84
N ARG A 118 -6.91 -12.06 1.33
CA ARG A 118 -5.68 -11.98 0.50
C ARG A 118 -4.61 -12.91 1.07
N PRO A 119 -4.63 -14.21 0.77
CA PRO A 119 -3.66 -15.17 1.32
C PRO A 119 -2.20 -14.86 0.98
N ASN A 120 -1.92 -14.18 -0.16
CA ASN A 120 -0.57 -13.74 -0.50
C ASN A 120 0.03 -12.77 0.52
N VAL A 121 -0.80 -11.95 1.18
CA VAL A 121 -0.34 -10.94 2.16
C VAL A 121 0.42 -11.58 3.32
N THR A 122 0.07 -12.81 3.72
CA THR A 122 0.80 -13.56 4.76
C THR A 122 2.29 -13.69 4.41
N PHE A 123 2.60 -14.07 3.18
CA PHE A 123 3.97 -14.23 2.72
C PHE A 123 4.67 -12.89 2.46
N ASP A 124 3.99 -11.95 1.84
CA ASP A 124 4.54 -10.63 1.50
C ASP A 124 4.94 -9.87 2.77
N VAL A 125 4.04 -9.86 3.76
CA VAL A 125 4.28 -9.22 5.06
C VAL A 125 5.40 -9.92 5.82
N PHE A 126 5.39 -11.26 5.86
CA PHE A 126 6.47 -12.01 6.50
C PHE A 126 7.81 -11.66 5.88
N ALA A 127 7.93 -11.67 4.54
CA ALA A 127 9.17 -11.37 3.84
C ALA A 127 9.72 -9.99 4.20
N LEU A 128 8.88 -8.95 4.15
CA LEU A 128 9.29 -7.58 4.46
C LEU A 128 9.62 -7.39 5.95
N CYS A 129 8.78 -7.90 6.86
CA CYS A 129 9.04 -7.82 8.30
C CYS A 129 10.31 -8.57 8.66
N PHE A 130 10.49 -9.79 8.19
CA PHE A 130 11.65 -10.60 8.50
C PHE A 130 12.96 -10.01 7.94
N LYS A 131 12.95 -9.54 6.69
CA LYS A 131 14.10 -8.85 6.06
C LYS A 131 14.50 -7.60 6.85
N SER A 132 13.53 -6.84 7.36
CA SER A 132 13.76 -5.62 8.16
C SER A 132 13.96 -5.90 9.65
N GLY A 133 14.07 -7.17 10.07
CA GLY A 133 14.34 -7.57 11.46
C GLY A 133 13.13 -7.41 12.40
N ASN A 134 11.93 -7.26 11.88
CA ASN A 134 10.69 -7.20 12.66
C ASN A 134 10.05 -8.58 12.79
N ALA A 135 9.51 -8.89 13.97
CA ALA A 135 8.51 -9.94 14.12
C ALA A 135 7.14 -9.43 13.69
N CYS A 136 6.24 -10.31 13.28
CA CYS A 136 4.91 -9.91 12.89
C CYS A 136 3.80 -10.73 13.57
N VAL A 137 2.71 -10.03 13.91
CA VAL A 137 1.45 -10.60 14.36
C VAL A 137 0.42 -10.39 13.26
N LEU A 138 -0.05 -11.48 12.69
CA LEU A 138 -0.97 -11.49 11.56
C LEU A 138 -2.40 -11.73 12.05
N LYS A 139 -3.34 -10.94 11.56
CA LYS A 139 -4.76 -11.12 11.79
C LYS A 139 -5.51 -11.08 10.46
N GLY A 140 -5.66 -12.25 9.85
CA GLY A 140 -6.42 -12.44 8.60
C GLY A 140 -7.94 -12.40 8.80
N GLY A 141 -8.66 -12.23 7.69
CA GLY A 141 -10.11 -12.41 7.64
C GLY A 141 -10.52 -13.89 7.68
N ARG A 142 -11.79 -14.18 8.03
CA ARG A 142 -12.33 -15.55 8.04
C ARG A 142 -12.32 -16.22 6.66
N ASP A 143 -12.43 -15.41 5.60
CA ASP A 143 -12.52 -15.91 4.23
C ASP A 143 -11.24 -16.60 3.75
N ALA A 144 -10.09 -16.31 4.39
CA ALA A 144 -8.77 -16.86 4.04
C ALA A 144 -8.12 -17.63 5.21
N ASP A 145 -8.89 -18.09 6.20
CA ASP A 145 -8.33 -18.65 7.44
C ASP A 145 -7.52 -19.93 7.21
N ASP A 146 -8.01 -20.86 6.37
CA ASP A 146 -7.29 -22.09 6.05
C ASP A 146 -6.01 -21.82 5.27
N SER A 147 -6.05 -20.96 4.28
CA SER A 147 -4.88 -20.52 3.50
C SER A 147 -3.83 -19.85 4.38
N ASN A 148 -4.25 -18.94 5.27
CA ASN A 148 -3.34 -18.22 6.17
C ASN A 148 -2.67 -19.19 7.17
N ARG A 149 -3.42 -20.15 7.72
CA ARG A 149 -2.87 -21.19 8.60
C ARG A 149 -1.85 -22.07 7.91
N ALA A 150 -2.14 -22.51 6.67
CA ALA A 150 -1.21 -23.30 5.88
C ALA A 150 0.07 -22.51 5.57
N ALA A 151 -0.04 -21.23 5.19
CA ALA A 151 1.09 -20.35 4.93
C ALA A 151 1.97 -20.17 6.17
N VAL A 152 1.39 -19.87 7.34
CA VAL A 152 2.15 -19.69 8.58
C VAL A 152 2.76 -21.01 9.05
N ALA A 153 2.09 -22.14 8.89
CA ALA A 153 2.64 -23.45 9.22
C ALA A 153 3.89 -23.78 8.38
N LEU A 154 3.86 -23.49 7.08
CA LEU A 154 5.01 -23.63 6.18
C LEU A 154 6.19 -22.73 6.64
N ILE A 155 5.90 -21.46 6.97
CA ILE A 155 6.94 -20.55 7.47
C ILE A 155 7.55 -21.07 8.77
N HIS A 156 6.73 -21.53 9.73
CA HIS A 156 7.21 -22.13 10.98
C HIS A 156 8.11 -23.35 10.75
N GLU A 157 7.77 -24.20 9.80
CA GLU A 157 8.61 -25.35 9.44
C GLU A 157 10.01 -24.91 9.00
N VAL A 158 10.09 -23.86 8.15
CA VAL A 158 11.38 -23.33 7.68
C VAL A 158 12.14 -22.68 8.84
N LEU A 159 11.48 -21.83 9.66
CA LEU A 159 12.11 -21.20 10.80
C LEU A 159 12.71 -22.22 11.78
N LYS A 160 12.00 -23.31 12.07
CA LYS A 160 12.49 -24.42 12.91
C LYS A 160 13.74 -25.06 12.34
N ARG A 161 13.82 -25.28 11.03
CA ARG A 161 15.04 -25.83 10.36
C ARG A 161 16.26 -24.93 10.57
N HIS A 162 16.06 -23.64 10.69
CA HIS A 162 17.11 -22.64 10.96
C HIS A 162 17.30 -22.32 12.44
N ASN A 163 16.64 -23.04 13.36
CA ASN A 163 16.67 -22.75 14.81
C ASN A 163 16.22 -21.34 15.18
N ILE A 164 15.30 -20.76 14.40
CA ILE A 164 14.65 -19.48 14.70
C ILE A 164 13.35 -19.74 15.45
N ASP A 165 13.05 -18.89 16.45
CA ASP A 165 11.81 -18.97 17.23
C ASP A 165 10.61 -18.76 16.29
N GLU A 166 9.71 -19.74 16.21
CA GLU A 166 8.52 -19.68 15.37
C GLU A 166 7.58 -18.52 15.75
N ASN A 167 7.65 -18.01 16.99
CA ASN A 167 6.90 -16.83 17.41
C ASN A 167 7.34 -15.53 16.67
N THR A 168 8.36 -15.60 15.83
CA THR A 168 8.72 -14.50 14.90
C THR A 168 7.56 -14.13 13.98
N VAL A 169 6.70 -15.07 13.64
CA VAL A 169 5.42 -14.83 12.96
C VAL A 169 4.31 -15.57 13.68
N SER A 170 3.26 -14.87 14.08
CA SER A 170 2.12 -15.45 14.79
C SER A 170 0.83 -15.06 14.10
N LEU A 171 -0.06 -16.04 13.88
CA LEU A 171 -1.38 -15.83 13.32
C LEU A 171 -2.42 -15.85 14.44
N LEU A 172 -3.21 -14.79 14.54
CA LEU A 172 -4.32 -14.71 15.48
C LEU A 172 -5.58 -15.39 14.92
N PRO A 173 -6.47 -15.87 15.80
CA PRO A 173 -7.79 -16.34 15.37
C PRO A 173 -8.53 -15.29 14.55
N ALA A 174 -9.27 -15.73 13.52
CA ALA A 174 -10.03 -14.84 12.63
C ALA A 174 -11.33 -14.34 13.28
N THR A 175 -11.27 -13.85 14.54
CA THR A 175 -12.40 -13.33 15.31
C THR A 175 -12.30 -11.83 15.56
N HIS A 176 -13.42 -11.20 15.95
CA HIS A 176 -13.43 -9.77 16.30
C HIS A 176 -12.73 -9.51 17.64
N GLU A 177 -12.84 -10.44 18.58
CA GLU A 177 -12.20 -10.39 19.89
C GLU A 177 -10.68 -10.37 19.74
N ALA A 178 -10.11 -11.23 18.87
CA ALA A 178 -8.68 -11.24 18.57
C ALA A 178 -8.21 -9.92 17.95
N THR A 179 -9.05 -9.28 17.12
CA THR A 179 -8.76 -7.94 16.60
C THR A 179 -8.70 -6.92 17.73
N ALA A 180 -9.69 -6.90 18.62
CA ALA A 180 -9.73 -5.97 19.74
C ALA A 180 -8.53 -6.16 20.69
N GLU A 181 -8.17 -7.42 21.00
CA GLU A 181 -6.99 -7.73 21.84
C GLU A 181 -5.70 -7.23 21.18
N MET A 182 -5.55 -7.43 19.86
CA MET A 182 -4.40 -6.94 19.10
C MET A 182 -4.28 -5.42 19.15
N LEU A 183 -5.37 -4.71 18.90
CA LEU A 183 -5.40 -3.23 18.90
C LEU A 183 -5.11 -2.63 20.28
N ASN A 184 -5.31 -3.43 21.37
CA ASN A 184 -5.03 -3.05 22.73
C ASN A 184 -3.70 -3.59 23.28
N ALA A 185 -2.88 -4.26 22.48
CA ALA A 185 -1.63 -4.92 22.90
C ALA A 185 -0.48 -3.93 23.15
N VAL A 186 -0.75 -2.89 23.96
CA VAL A 186 0.23 -1.85 24.30
C VAL A 186 1.45 -2.47 25.02
N GLY A 187 2.65 -2.11 24.57
CA GLY A 187 3.92 -2.63 25.07
C GLY A 187 4.36 -3.95 24.43
N TYR A 188 3.49 -4.63 23.70
CA TYR A 188 3.82 -5.86 22.96
C TYR A 188 3.92 -5.63 21.45
N ILE A 189 2.96 -4.91 20.87
CA ILE A 189 2.95 -4.55 19.45
C ILE A 189 3.36 -3.09 19.32
N ASP A 190 4.38 -2.83 18.50
CA ASP A 190 4.98 -1.50 18.34
C ASP A 190 4.28 -0.67 17.27
N LEU A 191 3.66 -1.33 16.29
CA LEU A 191 2.98 -0.71 15.16
C LEU A 191 1.91 -1.64 14.61
N CYS A 192 0.76 -1.10 14.20
CA CYS A 192 -0.29 -1.81 13.47
C CYS A 192 -0.48 -1.19 12.07
N ILE A 193 -0.60 -2.05 11.04
CA ILE A 193 -0.88 -1.64 9.66
C ILE A 193 -2.14 -2.38 9.18
N PRO A 194 -3.28 -1.70 9.04
CA PRO A 194 -4.48 -2.30 8.46
C PRO A 194 -4.36 -2.37 6.92
N ARG A 195 -4.83 -3.49 6.33
CA ARG A 195 -4.85 -3.78 4.90
C ARG A 195 -6.24 -4.25 4.46
N GLY A 196 -7.08 -3.35 4.02
CA GLY A 196 -8.45 -3.68 3.61
C GLY A 196 -9.21 -2.48 3.11
N GLY A 197 -10.53 -2.58 3.06
CA GLY A 197 -11.41 -1.48 2.68
C GLY A 197 -11.46 -0.38 3.75
N ARG A 198 -11.96 0.80 3.37
CA ARG A 198 -12.05 1.99 4.23
C ARG A 198 -12.66 1.71 5.60
N LYS A 199 -13.72 0.88 5.66
CA LYS A 199 -14.37 0.52 6.94
C LYS A 199 -13.42 -0.16 7.93
N LEU A 200 -12.53 -1.04 7.44
CA LEU A 200 -11.53 -1.68 8.30
C LEU A 200 -10.48 -0.67 8.77
N ILE A 201 -10.02 0.19 7.89
CA ILE A 201 -9.00 1.21 8.19
C ILE A 201 -9.54 2.19 9.24
N ASP A 202 -10.73 2.72 9.03
CA ASP A 202 -11.41 3.62 9.97
C ASP A 202 -11.63 2.93 11.33
N PHE A 203 -12.09 1.67 11.33
CA PHE A 203 -12.26 0.89 12.56
C PHE A 203 -10.95 0.73 13.33
N VAL A 204 -9.85 0.40 12.66
CA VAL A 204 -8.54 0.22 13.31
C VAL A 204 -8.04 1.57 13.87
N ARG A 205 -8.11 2.63 13.08
CA ARG A 205 -7.73 3.99 13.53
C ARG A 205 -8.49 4.42 14.78
N ASP A 206 -9.81 4.23 14.78
CA ASP A 206 -10.67 4.74 15.86
C ASP A 206 -10.60 3.89 17.13
N ASN A 207 -10.14 2.63 17.06
CA ASN A 207 -10.15 1.70 18.18
C ASN A 207 -8.75 1.25 18.68
N ALA A 208 -7.68 1.58 17.96
CA ALA A 208 -6.34 1.17 18.35
C ALA A 208 -5.79 2.05 19.48
N ARG A 209 -5.16 1.38 20.49
CA ARG A 209 -4.34 2.02 21.51
C ARG A 209 -2.84 1.91 21.22
N ILE A 210 -2.47 1.15 20.20
CA ILE A 210 -1.11 1.05 19.67
C ILE A 210 -0.97 1.98 18.46
N PRO A 211 0.25 2.41 18.10
CA PRO A 211 0.48 3.22 16.90
C PRO A 211 -0.06 2.53 15.63
N VAL A 212 -0.67 3.31 14.74
CA VAL A 212 -1.21 2.82 13.46
C VAL A 212 -0.60 3.60 12.31
N ILE A 213 -0.20 2.90 11.26
CA ILE A 213 0.05 3.50 9.95
C ILE A 213 -1.10 3.10 9.03
N GLU A 214 -1.90 4.08 8.63
CA GLU A 214 -3.05 3.86 7.76
C GLU A 214 -2.61 3.67 6.31
N THR A 215 -3.10 2.61 5.67
CA THR A 215 -3.06 2.48 4.22
C THR A 215 -4.37 3.03 3.67
N GLY A 216 -4.36 4.29 3.22
CA GLY A 216 -5.58 5.00 2.86
C GLY A 216 -6.31 4.43 1.65
N ALA A 217 -7.63 4.67 1.58
CA ALA A 217 -8.39 4.53 0.34
C ALA A 217 -7.86 5.54 -0.70
N GLY A 218 -7.84 5.17 -1.96
CA GLY A 218 -7.35 6.03 -3.02
C GLY A 218 -8.48 6.72 -3.79
N VAL A 219 -8.90 7.93 -3.39
CA VAL A 219 -9.62 8.80 -4.32
C VAL A 219 -8.57 9.62 -5.07
N VAL A 220 -8.37 9.27 -6.34
CA VAL A 220 -7.24 9.73 -7.15
C VAL A 220 -7.72 10.66 -8.26
N ASN A 221 -7.07 11.83 -8.40
CA ASN A 221 -7.43 12.80 -9.41
C ASN A 221 -6.31 13.02 -10.43
N THR A 222 -6.70 13.35 -11.65
CA THR A 222 -5.79 13.84 -12.69
C THR A 222 -6.35 15.15 -13.27
N TYR A 223 -5.58 16.21 -13.17
CA TYR A 223 -5.94 17.51 -13.74
C TYR A 223 -5.35 17.68 -15.13
N PHE A 224 -6.22 17.81 -16.14
CA PHE A 224 -5.86 18.21 -17.49
C PHE A 224 -5.93 19.73 -17.61
N ASP A 225 -4.76 20.36 -17.52
CA ASP A 225 -4.59 21.81 -17.53
C ASP A 225 -4.82 22.42 -18.92
N LYS A 226 -5.03 23.75 -18.98
CA LYS A 226 -5.13 24.49 -20.26
C LYS A 226 -3.91 24.30 -21.16
N GLY A 227 -2.72 24.09 -20.58
CA GLY A 227 -1.47 23.80 -21.29
C GLY A 227 -1.22 22.32 -21.57
N GLY A 228 -2.20 21.42 -21.35
CA GLY A 228 -2.05 19.99 -21.53
C GLY A 228 -1.88 19.57 -22.99
N ASP A 229 -0.98 18.62 -23.26
CA ASP A 229 -0.88 17.95 -24.56
C ASP A 229 -1.95 16.88 -24.68
N LEU A 230 -2.73 16.92 -25.77
CA LEU A 230 -3.88 16.04 -25.96
C LEU A 230 -3.49 14.56 -26.10
N GLN A 231 -2.41 14.25 -26.83
CA GLN A 231 -1.99 12.86 -27.05
C GLN A 231 -1.43 12.24 -25.76
N LYS A 232 -0.56 12.99 -25.05
CA LYS A 232 -0.08 12.58 -23.73
C LYS A 232 -1.24 12.41 -22.76
N GLY A 233 -2.18 13.37 -22.75
CA GLY A 233 -3.36 13.33 -21.88
C GLY A 233 -4.20 12.09 -22.08
N GLN A 234 -4.56 11.77 -23.32
CA GLN A 234 -5.32 10.58 -23.65
C GLN A 234 -4.64 9.29 -23.15
N ALA A 235 -3.33 9.15 -23.44
CA ALA A 235 -2.56 7.97 -23.03
C ALA A 235 -2.46 7.83 -21.51
N ILE A 236 -2.18 8.93 -20.79
CA ILE A 236 -2.04 8.96 -19.33
C ILE A 236 -3.37 8.61 -18.65
N ILE A 237 -4.45 9.29 -19.06
CA ILE A 237 -5.78 9.12 -18.46
C ILE A 237 -6.31 7.71 -18.71
N LEU A 238 -6.16 7.19 -19.94
CA LEU A 238 -6.55 5.81 -20.26
C LEU A 238 -5.77 4.80 -19.40
N ASN A 239 -4.45 4.95 -19.31
CA ASN A 239 -3.62 4.05 -18.52
C ASN A 239 -3.98 4.12 -17.02
N ALA A 240 -4.10 5.32 -16.46
CA ALA A 240 -4.43 5.54 -15.05
C ALA A 240 -5.77 4.90 -14.67
N LYS A 241 -6.78 4.94 -15.59
CA LYS A 241 -8.09 4.34 -15.30
C LYS A 241 -8.18 2.86 -15.63
N THR A 242 -7.62 2.39 -16.75
CA THR A 242 -8.00 1.08 -17.31
C THR A 242 -6.94 -0.01 -17.18
N ARG A 243 -5.71 0.30 -16.76
CA ARG A 243 -4.67 -0.70 -16.55
C ARG A 243 -5.10 -1.76 -15.52
N ARG A 244 -5.64 -1.31 -14.39
CA ARG A 244 -6.21 -2.15 -13.33
C ARG A 244 -7.13 -1.30 -12.47
N VAL A 245 -8.43 -1.51 -12.56
CA VAL A 245 -9.43 -0.68 -11.87
C VAL A 245 -9.54 -0.95 -10.36
N SER A 246 -9.15 -2.15 -9.91
CA SER A 246 -9.34 -2.61 -8.52
C SER A 246 -8.16 -2.30 -7.59
N VAL A 247 -7.40 -1.24 -7.87
CA VAL A 247 -6.25 -0.79 -7.08
C VAL A 247 -6.41 0.67 -6.67
N CYS A 248 -5.85 1.04 -5.52
CA CYS A 248 -6.01 2.37 -4.91
C CYS A 248 -5.35 3.53 -5.68
N ASN A 249 -4.49 3.24 -6.66
CA ASN A 249 -3.86 4.24 -7.53
C ASN A 249 -4.60 4.43 -8.87
N ALA A 250 -5.73 3.74 -9.08
CA ALA A 250 -6.54 3.91 -10.29
C ALA A 250 -7.24 5.27 -10.27
N LEU A 251 -7.32 5.91 -11.44
CA LEU A 251 -7.95 7.23 -11.58
C LEU A 251 -9.45 7.17 -11.26
N ASP A 252 -9.94 8.05 -10.37
CA ASP A 252 -11.35 8.17 -10.01
C ASP A 252 -11.99 9.46 -10.52
N CYS A 253 -11.21 10.55 -10.61
CA CYS A 253 -11.73 11.80 -11.16
C CYS A 253 -10.77 12.47 -12.13
N LEU A 254 -11.25 12.74 -13.33
CA LEU A 254 -10.61 13.61 -14.31
C LEU A 254 -11.11 15.04 -14.08
N ILE A 255 -10.20 15.95 -13.71
CA ILE A 255 -10.46 17.37 -13.62
C ILE A 255 -9.99 17.99 -14.95
N ILE A 256 -10.84 18.74 -15.64
CA ILE A 256 -10.50 19.36 -16.93
C ILE A 256 -10.67 20.86 -16.89
N HIS A 257 -9.66 21.59 -17.40
CA HIS A 257 -9.77 23.03 -17.57
C HIS A 257 -10.85 23.39 -18.61
N GLN A 258 -11.74 24.34 -18.32
CA GLN A 258 -12.88 24.69 -19.19
C GLN A 258 -12.48 25.08 -20.62
N GLU A 259 -11.31 25.70 -20.82
CA GLU A 259 -10.80 26.04 -22.15
C GLU A 259 -10.42 24.81 -23.01
N ARG A 260 -10.37 23.63 -22.37
CA ARG A 260 -10.02 22.36 -23.01
C ARG A 260 -11.21 21.39 -23.11
N LEU A 261 -12.43 21.85 -22.80
CA LEU A 261 -13.62 21.02 -22.92
C LEU A 261 -13.84 20.49 -24.34
N ALA A 262 -13.44 21.24 -25.36
CA ALA A 262 -13.54 20.77 -26.75
C ALA A 262 -12.70 19.52 -27.03
N ASP A 263 -11.62 19.29 -26.26
CA ASP A 263 -10.76 18.11 -26.38
C ASP A 263 -11.30 16.89 -25.60
N LEU A 264 -12.23 17.09 -24.67
CA LEU A 264 -12.75 16.05 -23.79
C LEU A 264 -13.26 14.80 -24.53
N PRO A 265 -14.05 14.92 -25.62
CA PRO A 265 -14.48 13.74 -26.37
C PRO A 265 -13.32 12.87 -26.86
N GLN A 266 -12.25 13.51 -27.34
CA GLN A 266 -11.07 12.81 -27.84
C GLN A 266 -10.24 12.22 -26.68
N LEU A 267 -10.11 12.93 -25.54
CA LEU A 267 -9.40 12.44 -24.36
C LEU A 267 -9.98 11.12 -23.82
N VAL A 268 -11.30 11.02 -23.79
CA VAL A 268 -12.00 9.86 -23.20
C VAL A 268 -12.44 8.81 -24.21
N ALA A 269 -12.35 9.07 -25.51
CA ALA A 269 -12.82 8.15 -26.56
C ALA A 269 -12.35 6.69 -26.37
N PRO A 270 -11.08 6.39 -26.07
CA PRO A 270 -10.63 5.00 -25.89
C PRO A 270 -11.23 4.30 -24.68
N MET A 271 -11.80 5.03 -23.73
CA MET A 271 -12.46 4.46 -22.55
C MET A 271 -13.80 3.79 -22.89
N ALA A 272 -14.47 4.21 -23.98
CA ALA A 272 -15.70 3.59 -24.43
C ALA A 272 -15.49 2.12 -24.81
N GLU A 273 -14.36 1.78 -25.44
CA GLU A 273 -14.00 0.39 -25.77
C GLU A 273 -13.80 -0.47 -24.51
N LYS A 274 -13.38 0.14 -23.40
CA LYS A 274 -13.23 -0.50 -22.08
C LYS A 274 -14.51 -0.46 -21.25
N GLN A 275 -15.63 0.01 -21.82
CA GLN A 275 -16.93 0.13 -21.14
C GLN A 275 -16.86 0.97 -19.83
N VAL A 276 -16.04 2.03 -19.84
CA VAL A 276 -15.97 2.93 -18.68
C VAL A 276 -17.21 3.81 -18.61
N THR A 277 -17.94 3.78 -17.51
CA THR A 277 -19.04 4.70 -17.23
C THR A 277 -18.50 6.04 -16.76
N LEU A 278 -18.88 7.12 -17.42
CA LEU A 278 -18.47 8.49 -17.08
C LEU A 278 -19.58 9.19 -16.29
N PHE A 279 -19.25 9.74 -15.15
CA PHE A 279 -20.10 10.62 -14.32
C PHE A 279 -19.60 12.05 -14.52
N ALA A 280 -20.27 12.81 -15.38
CA ALA A 280 -19.80 14.12 -15.82
C ALA A 280 -20.62 15.27 -15.20
N ASP A 281 -19.96 16.37 -14.81
CA ASP A 281 -20.67 17.59 -14.46
C ASP A 281 -21.44 18.15 -15.67
N SER A 282 -22.25 19.17 -15.47
CA SER A 282 -23.16 19.69 -16.52
C SER A 282 -22.42 20.18 -17.78
N MET A 283 -21.23 20.76 -17.63
CA MET A 283 -20.43 21.26 -18.76
C MET A 283 -19.81 20.11 -19.53
N ALA A 284 -19.15 19.19 -18.85
CA ALA A 284 -18.56 17.99 -19.42
C ALA A 284 -19.61 17.06 -20.03
N TYR A 285 -20.76 16.88 -19.36
CA TYR A 285 -21.88 16.08 -19.86
C TYR A 285 -22.39 16.60 -21.20
N ASN A 286 -22.63 17.92 -21.31
CA ASN A 286 -23.09 18.53 -22.55
C ASN A 286 -22.09 18.37 -23.69
N GLN A 287 -20.79 18.44 -23.37
CA GLN A 287 -19.71 18.27 -24.35
C GLN A 287 -19.59 16.82 -24.84
N LEU A 288 -19.88 15.84 -23.97
CA LEU A 288 -19.80 14.41 -24.29
C LEU A 288 -21.05 13.86 -24.95
N LYS A 289 -22.19 14.52 -24.82
CA LYS A 289 -23.45 14.08 -25.39
C LYS A 289 -23.35 13.96 -26.92
N GLY A 290 -23.65 12.76 -27.43
CA GLY A 290 -23.49 12.43 -28.85
C GLY A 290 -22.06 12.12 -29.30
N HIS A 291 -21.05 12.21 -28.39
CA HIS A 291 -19.65 11.85 -28.64
C HIS A 291 -19.17 10.67 -27.81
N TYR A 292 -19.93 10.29 -26.78
CA TYR A 292 -19.67 9.11 -25.93
C TYR A 292 -20.96 8.27 -25.86
N PRO A 293 -20.89 6.92 -25.69
CA PRO A 293 -22.09 6.10 -25.65
C PRO A 293 -23.07 6.55 -24.56
N ASP A 294 -24.31 6.79 -24.91
CA ASP A 294 -25.36 7.29 -23.99
C ASP A 294 -25.58 6.37 -22.79
N THR A 295 -25.39 5.06 -22.96
CA THR A 295 -25.53 4.06 -21.89
C THR A 295 -24.38 4.12 -20.85
N LEU A 296 -23.30 4.78 -21.19
CA LEU A 296 -22.08 4.93 -20.37
C LEU A 296 -21.85 6.37 -19.91
N LEU A 297 -22.78 7.29 -20.20
CA LEU A 297 -22.66 8.70 -19.81
C LEU A 297 -23.77 9.08 -18.84
N MET A 298 -23.39 9.42 -17.62
CA MET A 298 -24.29 9.77 -16.52
C MET A 298 -24.00 11.17 -15.98
N PRO A 299 -24.99 11.89 -15.46
CA PRO A 299 -24.73 13.12 -14.73
C PRO A 299 -24.02 12.80 -13.41
N ALA A 300 -23.00 13.58 -13.06
CA ALA A 300 -22.33 13.50 -11.77
C ALA A 300 -23.20 14.07 -10.65
N THR A 301 -23.04 13.49 -9.47
CA THR A 301 -23.50 14.05 -8.18
C THR A 301 -22.28 14.41 -7.34
N ASP A 302 -22.46 15.13 -6.24
CA ASP A 302 -21.35 15.47 -5.34
C ASP A 302 -20.61 14.21 -4.84
N ASP A 303 -21.35 13.13 -4.55
CA ASP A 303 -20.78 11.85 -4.14
C ASP A 303 -19.88 11.22 -5.22
N SER A 304 -20.10 11.53 -6.50
CA SER A 304 -19.29 11.00 -7.58
C SER A 304 -17.83 11.44 -7.50
N PHE A 305 -17.55 12.63 -6.96
CA PHE A 305 -16.20 13.20 -6.92
C PHE A 305 -15.33 12.67 -5.76
N GLY A 306 -15.96 12.24 -4.65
CA GLY A 306 -15.28 11.68 -3.48
C GLY A 306 -15.34 10.14 -3.40
N THR A 307 -15.65 9.46 -4.49
CA THR A 307 -15.82 8.01 -4.53
C THR A 307 -14.59 7.31 -5.12
N GLU A 308 -14.00 6.39 -4.34
CA GLU A 308 -13.08 5.38 -4.85
C GLU A 308 -13.91 4.30 -5.57
N PHE A 309 -13.97 4.34 -6.89
CA PHE A 309 -14.88 3.48 -7.66
C PHE A 309 -14.48 2.01 -7.68
N MET A 310 -13.19 1.69 -7.70
CA MET A 310 -12.68 0.32 -7.80
C MET A 310 -13.29 -0.46 -9.00
N ASP A 311 -13.72 0.25 -10.03
CA ASP A 311 -14.49 -0.25 -11.16
C ASP A 311 -14.20 0.58 -12.41
N TYR A 312 -14.72 0.15 -13.57
CA TYR A 312 -14.69 0.91 -14.83
C TYR A 312 -15.68 2.09 -14.76
N LYS A 313 -15.43 3.01 -13.83
CA LYS A 313 -16.18 4.23 -13.56
C LYS A 313 -15.24 5.39 -13.35
N LEU A 314 -15.57 6.58 -13.85
CA LEU A 314 -14.75 7.78 -13.77
C LEU A 314 -15.64 9.01 -13.61
N ALA A 315 -15.35 9.84 -12.62
CA ALA A 315 -15.97 11.16 -12.50
C ALA A 315 -15.22 12.19 -13.39
N ILE A 316 -15.93 13.21 -13.90
CA ILE A 316 -15.34 14.31 -14.67
C ILE A 316 -15.82 15.63 -14.09
N ARG A 317 -14.86 16.47 -13.69
CA ARG A 317 -15.09 17.82 -13.16
C ARG A 317 -14.48 18.88 -14.05
N THR A 318 -15.28 19.86 -14.43
CA THR A 318 -14.80 21.06 -15.16
C THR A 318 -14.43 22.18 -14.18
N VAL A 319 -13.29 22.83 -14.42
CA VAL A 319 -12.78 23.93 -13.60
C VAL A 319 -12.32 25.11 -14.47
N ALA A 320 -12.40 26.33 -13.92
CA ALA A 320 -11.99 27.53 -14.64
C ALA A 320 -10.51 27.87 -14.44
N SER A 321 -9.84 27.28 -13.46
CA SER A 321 -8.45 27.58 -13.11
C SER A 321 -7.77 26.42 -12.38
N ILE A 322 -6.46 26.50 -12.25
CA ILE A 322 -5.66 25.58 -11.44
C ILE A 322 -6.04 25.71 -9.95
N ASP A 323 -6.42 26.88 -9.47
CA ASP A 323 -6.83 27.08 -8.07
C ASP A 323 -8.14 26.34 -7.77
N GLU A 324 -9.08 26.30 -8.71
CA GLU A 324 -10.29 25.49 -8.58
C GLU A 324 -9.99 23.98 -8.62
N ALA A 325 -9.01 23.56 -9.43
CA ALA A 325 -8.57 22.16 -9.45
C ALA A 325 -7.94 21.76 -8.11
N LEU A 326 -7.09 22.61 -7.53
CA LEU A 326 -6.50 22.42 -6.22
C LEU A 326 -7.57 22.36 -5.11
N ALA A 327 -8.53 23.27 -5.13
CA ALA A 327 -9.64 23.27 -4.18
C ALA A 327 -10.50 21.98 -4.28
N HIS A 328 -10.71 21.47 -5.51
CA HIS A 328 -11.40 20.21 -5.71
C HIS A 328 -10.62 19.02 -5.12
N ILE A 329 -9.30 18.97 -5.36
CA ILE A 329 -8.43 17.92 -4.80
C ILE A 329 -8.41 17.98 -3.28
N ASP A 330 -8.32 19.18 -2.68
CA ASP A 330 -8.36 19.36 -1.23
C ASP A 330 -9.67 18.88 -0.60
N LEU A 331 -10.79 19.04 -1.32
CA LEU A 331 -12.12 18.67 -0.81
C LEU A 331 -12.42 17.16 -0.97
N TYR A 332 -12.07 16.58 -2.10
CA TYR A 332 -12.51 15.24 -2.51
C TYR A 332 -11.38 14.21 -2.56
N GLY A 333 -10.12 14.64 -2.67
CA GLY A 333 -8.96 13.74 -2.73
C GLY A 333 -8.71 13.03 -1.41
N SER A 334 -8.08 11.88 -1.49
CA SER A 334 -7.67 11.08 -0.31
C SER A 334 -6.25 11.37 0.17
N GLY A 335 -5.51 12.24 -0.52
CA GLY A 335 -4.08 12.46 -0.28
C GLY A 335 -3.19 11.31 -0.74
N HIS A 336 -3.71 10.41 -1.60
CA HIS A 336 -2.96 9.24 -2.11
C HIS A 336 -2.06 9.61 -3.29
N SER A 337 -2.64 9.90 -4.44
CA SER A 337 -1.91 10.17 -5.68
C SER A 337 -2.68 11.18 -6.53
N GLU A 338 -1.98 12.22 -6.97
CA GLU A 338 -2.57 13.27 -7.78
C GLU A 338 -1.66 13.56 -8.98
N SER A 339 -2.22 13.87 -10.13
CA SER A 339 -1.46 14.15 -11.35
C SER A 339 -1.93 15.43 -12.04
N ILE A 340 -0.98 16.15 -12.64
CA ILE A 340 -1.26 17.23 -13.59
C ILE A 340 -0.71 16.87 -14.97
N ILE A 341 -1.48 17.16 -16.01
CA ILE A 341 -1.06 17.05 -17.41
C ILE A 341 -0.96 18.45 -17.98
N THR A 342 0.25 18.93 -18.22
CA THR A 342 0.53 20.28 -18.73
C THR A 342 1.93 20.35 -19.34
N GLU A 343 2.09 21.16 -20.40
CA GLU A 343 3.40 21.55 -20.93
C GLU A 343 3.90 22.88 -20.31
N ASN A 344 3.12 23.50 -19.43
CA ASN A 344 3.52 24.69 -18.69
C ASN A 344 4.23 24.29 -17.39
N GLU A 345 5.57 24.42 -17.38
CA GLU A 345 6.38 24.07 -16.20
C GLU A 345 5.98 24.86 -14.94
N ALA A 346 5.62 26.14 -15.06
CA ALA A 346 5.22 26.93 -13.91
C ALA A 346 3.92 26.39 -13.26
N ALA A 347 2.94 25.97 -14.08
CA ALA A 347 1.72 25.32 -13.61
C ALA A 347 2.03 23.98 -12.95
N ALA A 348 2.92 23.17 -13.54
CA ALA A 348 3.34 21.90 -12.97
C ALA A 348 4.01 22.06 -11.60
N ARG A 349 4.95 23.02 -11.48
CA ARG A 349 5.63 23.30 -10.21
C ARG A 349 4.68 23.82 -9.15
N LEU A 350 3.75 24.70 -9.52
CA LEU A 350 2.70 25.19 -8.60
C LEU A 350 1.84 24.03 -8.09
N PHE A 351 1.39 23.14 -8.97
CA PHE A 351 0.62 21.97 -8.62
C PHE A 351 1.39 21.06 -7.66
N GLN A 352 2.65 20.72 -7.99
CA GLN A 352 3.50 19.89 -7.13
C GLN A 352 3.78 20.51 -5.75
N GLN A 353 3.84 21.83 -5.67
CA GLN A 353 4.06 22.54 -4.41
C GLN A 353 2.79 22.60 -3.54
N LYS A 354 1.63 22.76 -4.17
CA LYS A 354 0.35 23.03 -3.46
C LYS A 354 -0.40 21.75 -3.10
N VAL A 355 -0.31 20.70 -3.92
CA VAL A 355 -1.04 19.46 -3.67
C VAL A 355 -0.42 18.71 -2.49
N ASP A 356 -1.24 18.43 -1.48
CA ASP A 356 -0.84 17.69 -0.28
C ASP A 356 -1.24 16.21 -0.40
N ALA A 357 -0.55 15.49 -1.29
CA ALA A 357 -0.71 14.05 -1.49
C ALA A 357 0.61 13.31 -1.27
N ALA A 358 0.52 11.98 -1.07
CA ALA A 358 1.68 11.12 -0.91
C ALA A 358 2.54 11.08 -2.19
N CYS A 359 1.89 11.09 -3.36
CA CYS A 359 2.56 11.07 -4.66
C CYS A 359 1.94 12.13 -5.58
N VAL A 360 2.77 13.02 -6.13
CA VAL A 360 2.32 14.11 -7.02
C VAL A 360 3.07 14.02 -8.34
N TYR A 361 2.32 13.79 -9.41
CA TYR A 361 2.84 13.52 -10.74
C TYR A 361 2.72 14.70 -11.68
N TRP A 362 3.65 14.83 -12.58
CA TRP A 362 3.62 15.71 -13.75
C TRP A 362 3.80 14.89 -15.01
N ASN A 363 2.81 14.93 -15.91
CA ASN A 363 2.80 14.19 -17.19
C ASN A 363 3.07 12.69 -17.06
N ALA A 364 2.55 12.08 -15.98
CA ALA A 364 2.63 10.64 -15.75
C ALA A 364 1.36 10.13 -15.08
N PRO A 365 0.94 8.89 -15.34
CA PRO A 365 -0.23 8.30 -14.71
C PRO A 365 0.04 7.94 -13.25
N THR A 366 -0.98 8.07 -12.41
CA THR A 366 -0.96 7.70 -10.99
C THR A 366 -0.76 6.20 -10.77
N SER A 367 -0.94 5.39 -11.80
CA SER A 367 -0.69 3.94 -11.80
C SER A 367 0.75 3.54 -11.47
N PHE A 368 1.69 4.50 -11.47
CA PHE A 368 3.06 4.30 -11.00
C PHE A 368 3.22 4.36 -9.48
N THR A 369 2.20 4.74 -8.71
CA THR A 369 2.26 4.67 -7.24
C THR A 369 2.19 3.21 -6.79
N ASP A 370 3.34 2.57 -6.79
CA ASP A 370 3.50 1.14 -6.53
C ASP A 370 4.95 0.90 -6.08
N GLY A 371 5.14 0.08 -5.06
CA GLY A 371 6.47 -0.16 -4.49
C GLY A 371 7.48 -0.75 -5.48
N ALA A 372 7.04 -1.66 -6.36
CA ALA A 372 7.92 -2.22 -7.39
C ALA A 372 8.30 -1.15 -8.43
N GLN A 373 7.35 -0.29 -8.82
CA GLN A 373 7.61 0.80 -9.76
C GLN A 373 8.52 1.89 -9.17
N PHE A 374 8.47 2.08 -7.84
CA PHE A 374 9.37 2.99 -7.12
C PHE A 374 10.75 2.39 -6.82
N GLY A 375 10.98 1.15 -7.23
CA GLY A 375 12.26 0.45 -6.96
C GLY A 375 12.40 -0.08 -5.55
N LEU A 376 11.31 -0.11 -4.77
CA LEU A 376 11.29 -0.64 -3.40
C LEU A 376 11.17 -2.18 -3.37
N GLY A 377 11.03 -2.82 -4.53
CA GLY A 377 10.94 -4.27 -4.71
C GLY A 377 9.60 -4.88 -4.29
N ALA A 378 9.10 -4.54 -3.12
CA ALA A 378 7.79 -4.92 -2.59
C ALA A 378 7.27 -3.83 -1.66
N GLU A 379 5.96 -3.87 -1.34
CA GLU A 379 5.35 -2.92 -0.41
C GLU A 379 4.36 -3.60 0.54
N ILE A 380 4.30 -3.10 1.77
CA ILE A 380 3.24 -3.47 2.72
C ILE A 380 1.94 -2.73 2.41
N GLY A 381 2.02 -1.56 1.79
CA GLY A 381 0.89 -0.70 1.41
C GLY A 381 1.33 0.72 1.11
N ILE A 382 0.36 1.55 0.79
CA ILE A 382 0.57 2.97 0.48
C ILE A 382 -0.08 3.80 1.57
N SER A 383 0.73 4.53 2.33
CA SER A 383 0.23 5.39 3.40
C SER A 383 -0.08 6.79 2.88
N THR A 384 -1.22 7.35 3.31
CA THR A 384 -1.64 8.72 3.00
C THR A 384 -1.46 9.67 4.18
N GLN A 385 -1.14 9.14 5.37
CA GLN A 385 -0.98 9.96 6.57
C GLN A 385 0.32 10.77 6.57
N LYS A 386 0.33 11.88 7.31
CA LYS A 386 1.51 12.77 7.42
C LYS A 386 2.47 12.35 8.52
N LEU A 387 1.97 11.72 9.56
CA LEU A 387 2.77 11.25 10.68
C LEU A 387 3.25 9.82 10.41
N GLY A 388 4.55 9.65 10.29
CA GLY A 388 5.18 8.38 9.90
C GLY A 388 5.51 8.33 8.40
N PRO A 389 5.67 7.15 7.80
CA PRO A 389 5.92 7.00 6.37
C PRO A 389 4.70 7.45 5.54
N ARG A 390 4.95 8.01 4.37
CA ARG A 390 3.96 8.49 3.42
C ARG A 390 4.29 8.00 2.01
N GLY A 391 3.32 7.45 1.31
CA GLY A 391 3.51 6.80 0.01
C GLY A 391 3.68 5.28 0.14
N PRO A 392 4.19 4.62 -0.90
CA PRO A 392 4.50 3.20 -0.86
C PRO A 392 5.49 2.87 0.25
N MET A 393 5.16 1.85 1.06
CA MET A 393 5.96 1.45 2.22
C MET A 393 6.73 0.16 1.92
N GLY A 394 8.03 0.27 1.67
CA GLY A 394 8.97 -0.83 1.53
C GLY A 394 9.67 -1.17 2.85
N LEU A 395 10.92 -1.60 2.75
CA LEU A 395 11.73 -2.02 3.91
C LEU A 395 12.09 -0.87 4.85
N ASP A 396 12.44 0.29 4.30
CA ASP A 396 12.88 1.45 5.10
C ASP A 396 11.74 2.02 5.94
N GLU A 397 10.51 2.01 5.40
CA GLU A 397 9.31 2.58 6.02
C GLU A 397 8.81 1.76 7.22
N ILE A 398 9.26 0.51 7.37
CA ILE A 398 8.96 -0.35 8.52
C ILE A 398 10.14 -0.46 9.49
N CYS A 399 11.05 0.51 9.42
CA CYS A 399 12.17 0.70 10.32
C CYS A 399 12.06 2.04 11.05
N THR A 400 12.79 2.15 12.16
CA THR A 400 12.99 3.39 12.90
C THR A 400 14.47 3.61 13.14
N TYR A 401 14.84 4.53 14.02
CA TYR A 401 16.23 4.77 14.36
C TYR A 401 16.44 4.91 15.87
N LYS A 402 17.64 4.67 16.30
CA LYS A 402 18.12 5.06 17.62
C LYS A 402 19.39 5.90 17.53
N TRP A 403 19.64 6.74 18.53
CA TRP A 403 20.90 7.45 18.65
C TRP A 403 21.93 6.57 19.36
N ILE A 404 23.11 6.48 18.78
CA ILE A 404 24.31 5.96 19.43
C ILE A 404 25.16 7.17 19.84
N ILE A 405 25.54 7.21 21.11
CA ILE A 405 26.34 8.28 21.69
C ILE A 405 27.57 7.65 22.34
N GLU A 406 28.74 8.04 21.86
CA GLU A 406 30.01 7.55 22.34
C GLU A 406 30.76 8.70 23.04
N GLY A 407 31.26 8.43 24.24
CA GLY A 407 31.96 9.41 25.06
C GLY A 407 33.17 8.81 25.74
N GLU A 408 33.98 9.68 26.35
CA GLU A 408 35.21 9.37 27.09
C GLU A 408 35.14 9.92 28.54
N GLY A 409 33.93 9.92 29.14
CA GLY A 409 33.70 10.38 30.50
C GLY A 409 33.20 11.83 30.63
N GLN A 410 32.72 12.43 29.53
CA GLN A 410 32.13 13.78 29.58
C GLN A 410 30.92 13.82 30.50
N THR A 411 30.82 14.87 31.33
CA THR A 411 29.70 15.15 32.21
C THR A 411 28.96 16.41 31.76
N ARG A 412 27.69 16.53 32.10
CA ARG A 412 26.91 17.74 31.90
C ARG A 412 26.86 18.52 33.23
N ASN A 413 27.30 19.78 33.20
CA ASN A 413 27.13 20.71 34.32
C ASN A 413 25.68 21.17 34.44
#